data_f53d1b7757ab53be6c61fca3245d8765
#
_entry.id   f53d1b7757ab53be6c61fca3245d8765
#
_cell.length_a   1.000
_cell.length_b   1.000
_cell.length_c   1.000
_cell.angle_alpha   90.00
_cell.angle_beta   90.00
_cell.angle_gamma   90.00
#
_symmetry.space_group_name_H-M   'P 1'
#
loop_
_entity.id
_entity.type
_entity.pdbx_description
1 polymer ?
#
loop_
_entity_poly.entity_id
_entity_poly.type
_entity_poly.pdbx_seq_one_letter_code
_entity_poly.pdbx_strand_id
1 'polypeptide(L)'
;MGATFPSAVLVVLDGWGLAEPGPGNAVELASTPVFDDLWASFPHTQLTACGRAVGLPDGQMGNSEVGHLNLGAGSVIRQDLTRIDDAVQAGQLDETPVLRDAFQGAARVHLIGLVSDGGVHSSIDHLQALIRMGADLGAPDVVLHAFTDGRDTSPTGGESYLEQVEAWCTEAGNARVGSVIGRYFAMDRDKRWDRVQPEIGRAHV
;
A
#
# COMPACT_ATOMS: atom_id res chain seq x y z
N MET A 1 11.23 -44.99 -11.95
CA MET A 1 10.15 -45.16 -10.94
C MET A 1 10.33 -44.02 -9.95
N GLY A 2 9.45 -43.04 -9.93
CA GLY A 2 9.52 -41.94 -8.94
C GLY A 2 9.15 -42.51 -7.57
N ALA A 3 9.92 -42.17 -6.56
CA ALA A 3 9.58 -42.55 -5.18
C ALA A 3 8.26 -41.82 -4.81
N THR A 4 7.24 -42.63 -4.47
CA THR A 4 5.99 -42.07 -3.90
C THR A 4 6.21 -41.86 -2.41
N PHE A 5 6.29 -40.61 -1.98
CA PHE A 5 6.32 -40.30 -0.55
C PHE A 5 4.90 -40.35 -0.01
N PRO A 6 4.64 -40.99 1.12
CA PRO A 6 3.30 -41.12 1.69
C PRO A 6 2.74 -39.80 2.25
N SER A 7 3.61 -38.85 2.56
CA SER A 7 3.25 -37.51 3.07
C SER A 7 4.40 -36.52 2.86
N ALA A 8 4.06 -35.25 2.84
CA ALA A 8 5.01 -34.13 2.87
C ALA A 8 4.64 -33.18 4.01
N VAL A 9 5.65 -32.60 4.65
CA VAL A 9 5.48 -31.61 5.69
C VAL A 9 6.19 -30.35 5.24
N LEU A 10 5.47 -29.23 5.17
CA LEU A 10 6.04 -27.91 4.99
C LEU A 10 6.16 -27.20 6.34
N VAL A 11 7.38 -26.83 6.73
CA VAL A 11 7.64 -26.04 7.94
C VAL A 11 8.04 -24.64 7.52
N VAL A 12 7.27 -23.63 7.92
CA VAL A 12 7.58 -22.23 7.66
C VAL A 12 8.18 -21.62 8.93
N LEU A 13 9.43 -21.20 8.83
CA LEU A 13 10.12 -20.43 9.87
C LEU A 13 9.92 -18.93 9.54
N ASP A 14 8.81 -18.35 10.00
CA ASP A 14 8.43 -17.00 9.69
C ASP A 14 9.43 -15.99 10.28
N GLY A 15 9.88 -15.03 9.46
CA GLY A 15 10.92 -14.10 9.84
C GLY A 15 12.36 -14.66 9.82
N TRP A 16 12.55 -15.94 9.49
CA TRP A 16 13.86 -16.56 9.36
C TRP A 16 14.42 -16.28 7.96
N GLY A 17 15.37 -15.35 7.87
CA GLY A 17 15.95 -14.91 6.61
C GLY A 17 17.47 -15.01 6.59
N LEU A 18 18.05 -14.88 5.41
CA LEU A 18 19.48 -14.81 5.19
C LEU A 18 19.94 -13.35 5.16
N ALA A 19 20.99 -13.05 5.92
CA ALA A 19 21.64 -11.75 5.93
C ALA A 19 23.14 -11.93 6.14
N GLU A 20 23.92 -10.90 5.82
CA GLU A 20 25.35 -10.89 6.11
C GLU A 20 25.60 -11.03 7.62
N PRO A 21 26.70 -11.71 8.00
CA PRO A 21 27.11 -11.82 9.40
C PRO A 21 27.27 -10.46 10.08
N GLY A 22 26.70 -10.32 11.29
CA GLY A 22 26.80 -9.05 12.02
C GLY A 22 26.01 -9.05 13.32
N PRO A 23 26.18 -8.02 14.16
CA PRO A 23 25.55 -7.95 15.49
C PRO A 23 24.01 -7.85 15.43
N GLY A 24 23.45 -7.52 14.26
CA GLY A 24 22.00 -7.48 14.04
C GLY A 24 21.42 -8.76 13.46
N ASN A 25 22.24 -9.74 13.07
CA ASN A 25 21.77 -11.00 12.49
C ASN A 25 21.57 -12.05 13.60
N ALA A 26 20.41 -12.07 14.19
CA ALA A 26 20.07 -12.99 15.27
C ALA A 26 20.10 -14.46 14.87
N VAL A 27 19.83 -14.77 13.59
CA VAL A 27 19.88 -16.14 13.03
C VAL A 27 21.33 -16.66 13.06
N GLU A 28 22.28 -15.85 12.59
CA GLU A 28 23.71 -16.18 12.56
C GLU A 28 24.32 -16.30 13.97
N LEU A 29 23.85 -15.43 14.89
CA LEU A 29 24.36 -15.40 16.27
C LEU A 29 23.78 -16.54 17.15
N ALA A 30 22.69 -17.15 16.72
CA ALA A 30 22.06 -18.23 17.48
C ALA A 30 22.81 -19.56 17.29
N SER A 31 22.71 -20.45 18.30
CA SER A 31 23.18 -21.83 18.15
C SER A 31 22.07 -22.67 17.49
N THR A 32 22.24 -22.99 16.23
CA THR A 32 21.23 -23.67 15.41
C THR A 32 21.77 -24.96 14.77
N PRO A 33 22.33 -25.91 15.55
CA PRO A 33 23.09 -27.04 15.00
C PRO A 33 22.28 -27.94 14.05
N VAL A 34 20.97 -28.07 14.26
CA VAL A 34 20.10 -28.87 13.37
C VAL A 34 19.87 -28.14 12.06
N PHE A 35 19.61 -26.84 12.10
CA PHE A 35 19.44 -26.03 10.87
C PHE A 35 20.74 -25.99 10.07
N ASP A 36 21.87 -25.80 10.75
CA ASP A 36 23.19 -25.75 10.14
C ASP A 36 23.54 -27.06 9.44
N ASP A 37 23.28 -28.21 10.07
CA ASP A 37 23.47 -29.54 9.46
C ASP A 37 22.53 -29.75 8.25
N LEU A 38 21.27 -29.39 8.35
CA LEU A 38 20.33 -29.46 7.22
C LEU A 38 20.78 -28.57 6.05
N TRP A 39 21.23 -27.35 6.33
CA TRP A 39 21.71 -26.42 5.33
C TRP A 39 22.97 -26.95 4.62
N ALA A 40 23.89 -27.53 5.36
CA ALA A 40 25.13 -28.07 4.81
C ALA A 40 24.94 -29.37 4.03
N SER A 41 23.96 -30.23 4.44
CA SER A 41 23.87 -31.61 3.97
C SER A 41 22.77 -31.81 2.92
N PHE A 42 21.77 -30.95 2.81
CA PHE A 42 20.63 -31.12 1.93
C PHE A 42 20.53 -30.05 0.86
N PRO A 43 19.86 -30.32 -0.28
CA PRO A 43 19.61 -29.32 -1.31
C PRO A 43 18.82 -28.14 -0.75
N HIS A 44 19.26 -26.92 -1.03
CA HIS A 44 18.61 -25.69 -0.61
C HIS A 44 18.64 -24.66 -1.72
N THR A 45 17.77 -23.64 -1.62
CA THR A 45 17.70 -22.51 -2.55
C THR A 45 17.23 -21.28 -1.81
N GLN A 46 17.33 -20.14 -2.48
CA GLN A 46 16.87 -18.86 -1.95
C GLN A 46 15.65 -18.40 -2.73
N LEU A 47 14.70 -17.78 -2.03
CA LEU A 47 13.54 -17.12 -2.60
C LEU A 47 13.60 -15.62 -2.29
N THR A 48 13.21 -14.81 -3.28
CA THR A 48 13.01 -13.38 -3.04
C THR A 48 11.72 -13.18 -2.27
N ALA A 49 11.80 -12.51 -1.11
CA ALA A 49 10.67 -12.30 -0.21
C ALA A 49 10.21 -10.83 -0.16
N CYS A 50 10.48 -10.04 -1.20
CA CYS A 50 10.13 -8.61 -1.27
C CYS A 50 9.76 -8.17 -2.68
N GLY A 51 9.16 -7.02 -2.82
CA GLY A 51 8.84 -6.37 -4.09
C GLY A 51 7.96 -7.21 -5.01
N ARG A 52 8.12 -7.03 -6.30
CA ARG A 52 7.30 -7.69 -7.34
C ARG A 52 7.36 -9.23 -7.28
N ALA A 53 8.43 -9.81 -6.78
CA ALA A 53 8.56 -11.25 -6.64
C ALA A 53 7.53 -11.88 -5.68
N VAL A 54 6.95 -11.09 -4.80
CA VAL A 54 5.88 -11.50 -3.87
C VAL A 54 4.57 -10.71 -4.07
N GLY A 55 4.44 -9.96 -5.14
CA GLY A 55 3.24 -9.22 -5.50
C GLY A 55 3.10 -7.83 -4.84
N LEU A 56 4.18 -7.31 -4.26
CA LEU A 56 4.28 -5.98 -3.68
C LEU A 56 4.91 -4.99 -4.67
N PRO A 57 4.78 -3.67 -4.47
CA PRO A 57 5.55 -2.67 -5.20
C PRO A 57 7.05 -2.89 -5.10
N ASP A 58 7.81 -2.39 -6.08
CA ASP A 58 9.26 -2.46 -6.06
C ASP A 58 9.84 -1.76 -4.82
N GLY A 59 10.85 -2.39 -4.21
CA GLY A 59 11.51 -1.88 -3.01
C GLY A 59 10.75 -2.09 -1.70
N GLN A 60 9.50 -2.53 -1.76
CA GLN A 60 8.73 -2.80 -0.54
C GLN A 60 9.13 -4.13 0.09
N MET A 61 9.42 -4.09 1.40
CA MET A 61 9.74 -5.29 2.18
C MET A 61 8.52 -6.22 2.27
N GLY A 62 8.75 -7.52 2.16
CA GLY A 62 7.73 -8.54 2.37
C GLY A 62 7.25 -8.60 3.82
N ASN A 63 6.16 -9.31 4.00
CA ASN A 63 5.57 -9.57 5.30
C ASN A 63 4.96 -10.97 5.35
N SER A 64 4.58 -11.40 6.55
CA SER A 64 4.02 -12.73 6.80
C SER A 64 2.76 -13.02 5.98
N GLU A 65 1.84 -12.06 5.90
CA GLU A 65 0.57 -12.21 5.17
C GLU A 65 0.81 -12.52 3.69
N VAL A 66 1.61 -11.69 3.04
CA VAL A 66 1.93 -11.82 1.61
C VAL A 66 2.68 -13.12 1.33
N GLY A 67 3.64 -13.50 2.19
CA GLY A 67 4.39 -14.75 2.06
C GLY A 67 3.49 -15.98 2.16
N HIS A 68 2.62 -16.02 3.17
CA HIS A 68 1.70 -17.14 3.36
C HIS A 68 0.63 -17.22 2.26
N LEU A 69 0.13 -16.07 1.77
CA LEU A 69 -0.79 -16.05 0.62
C LEU A 69 -0.16 -16.67 -0.63
N ASN A 70 1.08 -16.31 -0.93
CA ASN A 70 1.80 -16.85 -2.10
C ASN A 70 2.08 -18.36 -1.94
N LEU A 71 2.50 -18.79 -0.76
CA LEU A 71 2.70 -20.21 -0.46
C LEU A 71 1.40 -21.01 -0.61
N GLY A 72 0.29 -20.48 -0.07
CA GLY A 72 -1.01 -21.14 -0.13
C GLY A 72 -1.60 -21.19 -1.55
N ALA A 73 -1.36 -20.15 -2.35
CA ALA A 73 -1.83 -20.08 -3.73
C ALA A 73 -0.94 -20.85 -4.71
N GLY A 74 0.31 -21.14 -4.34
CA GLY A 74 1.31 -21.70 -5.26
C GLY A 74 1.69 -20.78 -6.40
N SER A 75 1.43 -19.47 -6.26
CA SER A 75 1.71 -18.45 -7.25
C SER A 75 1.82 -17.08 -6.60
N VAL A 76 2.42 -16.12 -7.31
CA VAL A 76 2.51 -14.73 -6.84
C VAL A 76 1.15 -14.06 -6.91
N ILE A 77 0.64 -13.62 -5.76
CA ILE A 77 -0.61 -12.86 -5.63
C ILE A 77 -0.28 -11.37 -5.61
N ARG A 78 -0.66 -10.64 -6.66
CA ARG A 78 -0.50 -9.19 -6.69
C ARG A 78 -1.41 -8.55 -5.66
N GLN A 79 -0.83 -7.75 -4.78
CA GLN A 79 -1.55 -7.00 -3.76
C GLN A 79 -2.35 -5.86 -4.41
N ASP A 80 -3.38 -5.36 -3.72
CA ASP A 80 -4.26 -4.32 -4.27
C ASP A 80 -3.49 -3.05 -4.63
N LEU A 81 -2.54 -2.62 -3.79
CA LEU A 81 -1.68 -1.48 -4.10
C LEU A 81 -0.95 -1.68 -5.44
N THR A 82 -0.30 -2.83 -5.63
CA THR A 82 0.41 -3.16 -6.88
C THR A 82 -0.52 -3.21 -8.09
N ARG A 83 -1.74 -3.73 -7.93
CA ARG A 83 -2.74 -3.80 -9.01
C ARG A 83 -3.20 -2.41 -9.42
N ILE A 84 -3.39 -1.50 -8.46
CA ILE A 84 -3.79 -0.12 -8.74
C ILE A 84 -2.62 0.64 -9.36
N ASP A 85 -1.39 0.47 -8.85
CA ASP A 85 -0.18 1.04 -9.45
C ASP A 85 -0.05 0.65 -10.93
N ASP A 86 -0.21 -0.65 -11.23
CA ASP A 86 -0.16 -1.15 -12.60
C ASP A 86 -1.24 -0.51 -13.48
N ALA A 87 -2.47 -0.35 -12.97
CA ALA A 87 -3.57 0.28 -13.70
C ALA A 87 -3.33 1.78 -13.94
N VAL A 88 -2.79 2.48 -12.95
CA VAL A 88 -2.42 3.91 -13.07
C VAL A 88 -1.31 4.08 -14.12
N GLN A 89 -0.25 3.26 -14.04
CA GLN A 89 0.87 3.32 -14.99
C GLN A 89 0.47 2.97 -16.42
N ALA A 90 -0.49 2.05 -16.57
CA ALA A 90 -1.04 1.67 -17.88
C ALA A 90 -2.08 2.66 -18.42
N GLY A 91 -2.47 3.68 -17.66
CA GLY A 91 -3.55 4.62 -18.02
C GLY A 91 -4.92 3.95 -18.10
N GLN A 92 -5.16 2.89 -17.32
CA GLN A 92 -6.38 2.08 -17.38
C GLN A 92 -7.34 2.34 -16.21
N LEU A 93 -7.04 3.29 -15.35
CA LEU A 93 -7.88 3.56 -14.18
C LEU A 93 -9.28 4.03 -14.59
N ASP A 94 -9.37 4.84 -15.65
CA ASP A 94 -10.62 5.35 -16.23
C ASP A 94 -11.41 4.28 -17.02
N GLU A 95 -10.80 3.14 -17.33
CA GLU A 95 -11.50 1.99 -17.92
C GLU A 95 -12.34 1.24 -16.91
N THR A 96 -12.15 1.51 -15.60
CA THR A 96 -12.92 0.88 -14.51
C THR A 96 -14.34 1.44 -14.47
N PRO A 97 -15.39 0.66 -14.83
CA PRO A 97 -16.75 1.18 -15.01
C PRO A 97 -17.30 1.87 -13.76
N VAL A 98 -17.05 1.29 -12.57
CA VAL A 98 -17.54 1.84 -11.29
C VAL A 98 -16.95 3.23 -11.01
N LEU A 99 -15.66 3.44 -11.30
CA LEU A 99 -15.03 4.75 -11.13
C LEU A 99 -15.58 5.75 -12.15
N ARG A 100 -15.65 5.35 -13.42
CA ARG A 100 -16.21 6.19 -14.48
C ARG A 100 -17.63 6.66 -14.16
N ASP A 101 -18.49 5.73 -13.76
CA ASP A 101 -19.88 6.03 -13.40
C ASP A 101 -19.95 7.00 -12.22
N ALA A 102 -19.09 6.84 -11.22
CA ALA A 102 -19.02 7.73 -10.06
C ALA A 102 -18.62 9.16 -10.46
N PHE A 103 -17.64 9.32 -11.35
CA PHE A 103 -17.19 10.64 -11.79
C PHE A 103 -18.17 11.33 -12.75
N GLN A 104 -18.79 10.58 -13.66
CA GLN A 104 -19.72 11.12 -14.65
C GLN A 104 -21.14 11.29 -14.13
N GLY A 105 -21.56 10.49 -13.13
CA GLY A 105 -22.91 10.49 -12.59
C GLY A 105 -23.15 11.52 -11.49
N ALA A 106 -22.13 12.16 -10.95
CA ALA A 106 -22.22 13.04 -9.81
C ALA A 106 -22.02 14.51 -10.18
N ALA A 107 -22.79 15.41 -9.56
CA ALA A 107 -22.55 16.87 -9.64
C ALA A 107 -21.27 17.28 -8.88
N ARG A 108 -20.89 16.49 -7.88
CA ARG A 108 -19.66 16.65 -7.09
C ARG A 108 -19.10 15.29 -6.71
N VAL A 109 -17.79 15.11 -6.88
CA VAL A 109 -17.04 13.92 -6.46
C VAL A 109 -16.19 14.29 -5.26
N HIS A 110 -16.26 13.51 -4.19
CA HIS A 110 -15.41 13.66 -3.01
C HIS A 110 -14.33 12.59 -3.00
N LEU A 111 -13.06 13.03 -2.98
CA LEU A 111 -11.91 12.18 -2.76
C LEU A 111 -11.48 12.32 -1.30
N ILE A 112 -11.44 11.22 -0.57
CA ILE A 112 -11.14 11.23 0.87
C ILE A 112 -9.99 10.25 1.13
N GLY A 113 -8.93 10.71 1.75
CA GLY A 113 -7.82 9.82 2.07
C GLY A 113 -6.56 10.50 2.58
N LEU A 114 -5.61 9.64 2.91
CA LEU A 114 -4.29 10.04 3.38
C LEU A 114 -3.46 10.57 2.21
N VAL A 115 -2.81 11.69 2.40
CA VAL A 115 -2.00 12.38 1.39
C VAL A 115 -0.54 12.31 1.79
N SER A 116 0.15 11.28 1.27
CA SER A 116 1.58 11.06 1.46
C SER A 116 2.13 10.04 0.47
N ASP A 117 3.44 9.93 0.38
CA ASP A 117 4.19 8.95 -0.39
C ASP A 117 4.56 7.69 0.42
N GLY A 118 4.05 7.54 1.63
CA GLY A 118 4.38 6.42 2.52
C GLY A 118 3.97 5.04 2.00
N GLY A 119 2.97 4.95 1.11
CA GLY A 119 2.58 3.71 0.45
C GLY A 119 2.00 2.62 1.38
N VAL A 120 1.60 2.99 2.61
CA VAL A 120 1.10 2.03 3.61
C VAL A 120 -0.43 1.96 3.59
N HIS A 121 -1.10 3.10 3.61
CA HIS A 121 -2.57 3.21 3.63
C HIS A 121 -3.13 3.93 2.41
N SER A 122 -2.28 4.57 1.63
CA SER A 122 -2.63 5.29 0.41
C SER A 122 -1.41 5.44 -0.48
N SER A 123 -1.63 5.90 -1.70
CA SER A 123 -0.58 6.33 -2.63
C SER A 123 -0.91 7.72 -3.15
N ILE A 124 0.04 8.64 -3.10
CA ILE A 124 -0.13 9.98 -3.62
C ILE A 124 -0.28 9.97 -5.16
N ASP A 125 0.35 9.00 -5.83
CA ASP A 125 0.23 8.80 -7.28
C ASP A 125 -1.18 8.37 -7.69
N HIS A 126 -1.84 7.53 -6.86
CA HIS A 126 -3.24 7.18 -7.08
C HIS A 126 -4.15 8.40 -6.93
N LEU A 127 -3.89 9.26 -5.95
CA LEU A 127 -4.63 10.50 -5.78
C LEU A 127 -4.47 11.43 -6.99
N GLN A 128 -3.25 11.59 -7.49
CA GLN A 128 -2.98 12.37 -8.70
C GLN A 128 -3.75 11.82 -9.90
N ALA A 129 -3.74 10.49 -10.07
CA ALA A 129 -4.47 9.83 -11.16
C ALA A 129 -5.99 10.08 -11.06
N LEU A 130 -6.56 10.02 -9.85
CA LEU A 130 -7.99 10.31 -9.64
C LEU A 130 -8.35 11.78 -9.90
N ILE A 131 -7.49 12.73 -9.53
CA ILE A 131 -7.69 14.14 -9.83
C ILE A 131 -7.70 14.37 -11.35
N ARG A 132 -6.72 13.81 -12.08
CA ARG A 132 -6.64 13.87 -13.55
C ARG A 132 -7.86 13.22 -14.20
N MET A 133 -8.23 12.02 -13.74
CA MET A 133 -9.43 11.33 -14.21
C MET A 133 -10.69 12.18 -14.07
N GLY A 134 -10.82 12.96 -12.99
CA GLY A 134 -11.93 13.91 -12.81
C GLY A 134 -11.98 14.97 -13.90
N ALA A 135 -10.83 15.50 -14.32
CA ALA A 135 -10.74 16.44 -15.42
C ALA A 135 -11.05 15.78 -16.77
N ASP A 136 -10.43 14.63 -17.04
CA ASP A 136 -10.55 13.90 -18.31
C ASP A 136 -11.98 13.40 -18.57
N LEU A 137 -12.70 12.99 -17.53
CA LEU A 137 -14.09 12.57 -17.60
C LEU A 137 -15.10 13.73 -17.53
N GLY A 138 -14.63 14.97 -17.34
CA GLY A 138 -15.47 16.16 -17.28
C GLY A 138 -16.35 16.23 -16.04
N ALA A 139 -15.88 15.72 -14.88
CA ALA A 139 -16.58 15.86 -13.62
C ALA A 139 -16.76 17.35 -13.29
N PRO A 140 -17.96 17.80 -12.88
CA PRO A 140 -18.20 19.24 -12.67
C PRO A 140 -17.41 19.84 -11.51
N ASP A 141 -17.22 19.09 -10.42
CA ASP A 141 -16.53 19.55 -9.20
C ASP A 141 -15.91 18.35 -8.48
N VAL A 142 -14.60 18.36 -8.25
CA VAL A 142 -13.86 17.35 -7.50
C VAL A 142 -13.31 17.98 -6.23
N VAL A 143 -13.70 17.45 -5.07
CA VAL A 143 -13.33 17.99 -3.76
C VAL A 143 -12.51 16.97 -2.99
N LEU A 144 -11.29 17.36 -2.65
CA LEU A 144 -10.39 16.52 -1.85
C LEU A 144 -10.51 16.84 -0.36
N HIS A 145 -10.70 15.81 0.44
CA HIS A 145 -10.59 15.85 1.90
C HIS A 145 -9.27 15.17 2.30
N ALA A 146 -8.24 15.97 2.51
CA ALA A 146 -6.88 15.52 2.70
C ALA A 146 -6.61 15.16 4.16
N PHE A 147 -6.16 13.93 4.42
CA PHE A 147 -5.60 13.54 5.72
C PHE A 147 -4.09 13.64 5.66
N THR A 148 -3.49 14.47 6.53
CA THR A 148 -2.03 14.54 6.62
C THR A 148 -1.46 13.36 7.40
N ASP A 149 -0.31 12.83 6.98
CA ASP A 149 0.31 11.64 7.54
C ASP A 149 1.12 11.95 8.81
N GLY A 150 2.41 12.08 8.72
CA GLY A 150 3.33 12.32 9.83
C GLY A 150 3.63 11.10 10.69
N ARG A 151 3.19 9.89 10.28
CA ARG A 151 3.48 8.62 10.94
C ARG A 151 4.27 7.67 10.04
N ASP A 152 3.79 7.47 8.81
CA ASP A 152 4.44 6.61 7.83
C ASP A 152 5.43 7.42 6.98
N THR A 153 5.39 8.75 7.11
CA THR A 153 6.30 9.73 6.52
C THR A 153 6.75 10.74 7.56
N SER A 154 7.58 11.73 7.14
CA SER A 154 8.07 12.78 8.03
C SER A 154 6.94 13.48 8.77
N PRO A 155 7.04 13.69 10.10
CA PRO A 155 6.03 14.42 10.87
C PRO A 155 5.77 15.86 10.40
N THR A 156 6.70 16.44 9.65
CA THR A 156 6.61 17.82 9.12
C THR A 156 6.40 17.86 7.60
N GLY A 157 6.21 16.71 6.94
CA GLY A 157 6.10 16.61 5.48
C GLY A 157 4.73 17.01 4.91
N GLY A 158 3.72 17.18 5.76
CA GLY A 158 2.34 17.42 5.31
C GLY A 158 2.15 18.65 4.42
N GLU A 159 2.89 19.73 4.69
CA GLU A 159 2.84 20.98 3.89
C GLU A 159 3.25 20.73 2.44
N SER A 160 4.39 20.07 2.22
CA SER A 160 4.90 19.83 0.87
C SER A 160 3.99 18.91 0.04
N TYR A 161 3.33 17.93 0.66
CA TYR A 161 2.34 17.09 -0.03
C TYR A 161 1.09 17.89 -0.41
N LEU A 162 0.63 18.79 0.47
CA LEU A 162 -0.52 19.64 0.17
C LEU A 162 -0.23 20.64 -0.95
N GLU A 163 0.94 21.28 -0.95
CA GLU A 163 1.38 22.13 -2.05
C GLU A 163 1.38 21.38 -3.40
N GLN A 164 1.85 20.15 -3.41
CA GLN A 164 1.85 19.31 -4.59
C GLN A 164 0.42 19.00 -5.07
N VAL A 165 -0.47 18.66 -4.15
CA VAL A 165 -1.88 18.39 -4.46
C VAL A 165 -2.60 19.66 -4.96
N GLU A 166 -2.36 20.80 -4.37
CA GLU A 166 -2.94 22.08 -4.82
C GLU A 166 -2.50 22.43 -6.25
N ALA A 167 -1.24 22.16 -6.59
CA ALA A 167 -0.75 22.32 -7.95
C ALA A 167 -1.52 21.40 -8.94
N TRP A 168 -1.74 20.13 -8.59
CA TRP A 168 -2.52 19.21 -9.42
C TRP A 168 -4.00 19.61 -9.55
N CYS A 169 -4.60 20.09 -8.46
CA CYS A 169 -5.96 20.62 -8.49
C CYS A 169 -6.08 21.84 -9.42
N THR A 170 -5.09 22.71 -9.38
CA THR A 170 -5.02 23.89 -10.24
C THR A 170 -4.86 23.50 -11.73
N GLU A 171 -4.00 22.53 -12.01
CA GLU A 171 -3.80 21.98 -13.38
C GLU A 171 -5.09 21.36 -13.91
N ALA A 172 -5.80 20.58 -13.08
CA ALA A 172 -7.06 19.94 -13.45
C ALA A 172 -8.20 20.95 -13.71
N GLY A 173 -8.21 22.08 -13.02
CA GLY A 173 -9.15 23.19 -13.23
C GLY A 173 -10.56 22.98 -12.66
N ASN A 174 -10.91 21.75 -12.30
CA ASN A 174 -12.20 21.37 -11.71
C ASN A 174 -12.07 20.71 -10.33
N ALA A 175 -10.86 20.70 -9.77
CA ALA A 175 -10.56 20.09 -8.48
C ALA A 175 -10.09 21.15 -7.46
N ARG A 176 -10.30 20.86 -6.19
CA ARG A 176 -9.84 21.70 -5.08
C ARG A 176 -9.72 20.92 -3.79
N VAL A 177 -8.88 21.41 -2.87
CA VAL A 177 -8.83 20.93 -1.49
C VAL A 177 -10.03 21.54 -0.73
N GLY A 178 -10.89 20.71 -0.18
CA GLY A 178 -12.07 21.09 0.59
C GLY A 178 -11.83 21.11 2.09
N SER A 179 -11.06 20.16 2.60
CA SER A 179 -10.67 20.13 4.01
C SER A 179 -9.31 19.48 4.21
N VAL A 180 -8.65 19.82 5.31
CA VAL A 180 -7.40 19.20 5.75
C VAL A 180 -7.53 18.83 7.21
N ILE A 181 -7.13 17.60 7.55
CA ILE A 181 -7.08 17.12 8.94
C ILE A 181 -5.92 16.11 9.11
N GLY A 182 -5.34 16.07 10.30
CA GLY A 182 -4.31 15.07 10.61
C GLY A 182 -4.91 13.68 10.81
N ARG A 183 -4.19 12.64 10.37
CA ARG A 183 -4.58 11.23 10.58
C ARG A 183 -4.79 10.86 12.05
N TYR A 184 -4.16 11.59 12.97
CA TYR A 184 -4.36 11.43 14.41
C TYR A 184 -5.84 11.57 14.80
N PHE A 185 -6.56 12.42 14.10
CA PHE A 185 -7.99 12.63 14.30
C PHE A 185 -8.82 11.73 13.36
N ALA A 186 -8.56 11.77 12.06
CA ALA A 186 -9.38 11.12 11.05
C ALA A 186 -9.24 9.59 11.02
N MET A 187 -8.11 9.04 11.49
CA MET A 187 -7.81 7.62 11.42
C MET A 187 -7.61 6.98 12.81
N ASP A 188 -8.28 7.50 13.83
CA ASP A 188 -8.26 6.89 15.16
C ASP A 188 -8.89 5.49 15.13
N ARG A 189 -8.21 4.52 15.72
CA ARG A 189 -8.67 3.13 15.88
C ARG A 189 -8.68 2.65 17.34
N ASP A 190 -8.49 3.60 18.28
CA ASP A 190 -8.48 3.34 19.72
C ASP A 190 -9.84 3.65 20.37
N LYS A 191 -10.90 3.88 19.54
CA LYS A 191 -12.25 4.28 19.97
C LYS A 191 -12.27 5.61 20.74
N ARG A 192 -11.36 6.51 20.38
CA ARG A 192 -11.28 7.87 20.91
C ARG A 192 -12.21 8.78 20.07
N TRP A 193 -13.49 8.74 20.38
CA TRP A 193 -14.53 9.46 19.65
C TRP A 193 -14.33 10.98 19.68
N ASP A 194 -13.71 11.49 20.74
CA ASP A 194 -13.28 12.89 20.88
C ASP A 194 -12.30 13.32 19.78
N ARG A 195 -11.52 12.39 19.22
CA ARG A 195 -10.62 12.66 18.08
C ARG A 195 -11.36 12.60 16.76
N VAL A 196 -12.24 11.62 16.57
CA VAL A 196 -12.96 11.41 15.30
C VAL A 196 -14.04 12.47 15.09
N GLN A 197 -14.69 12.94 16.14
CA GLN A 197 -15.78 13.90 16.07
C GLN A 197 -15.48 15.18 15.28
N PRO A 198 -14.28 15.81 15.36
CA PRO A 198 -13.95 16.99 14.55
C PRO A 198 -13.99 16.76 13.04
N GLU A 199 -13.83 15.49 12.58
CA GLU A 199 -13.87 15.13 11.16
C GLU A 199 -15.28 14.84 10.66
N ILE A 200 -16.18 14.38 11.55
CA ILE A 200 -17.56 14.04 11.18
C ILE A 200 -18.27 15.30 10.65
N GLY A 201 -18.76 15.21 9.43
CA GLY A 201 -19.49 16.28 8.76
C GLY A 201 -18.63 17.23 7.91
N ARG A 202 -17.31 17.15 7.95
CA ARG A 202 -16.44 17.99 7.09
C ARG A 202 -16.60 17.66 5.61
N ALA A 203 -16.88 16.42 5.27
CA ALA A 203 -17.14 16.00 3.89
C ALA A 203 -18.54 16.37 3.38
N HIS A 204 -19.37 16.99 4.19
CA HIS A 204 -20.75 17.35 3.84
C HIS A 204 -20.94 18.86 3.52
N VAL A 205 -19.85 19.61 3.40
CA VAL A 205 -19.87 21.06 3.13
C VAL A 205 -19.71 21.36 1.64
#